data_3f0ea4c514299daf30193c52dbf5f1e0
#
_entry.id   3f0ea4c514299daf30193c52dbf5f1e0
#
_cell.length_a   1.000
_cell.length_b   1.000
_cell.length_c   1.000
_cell.angle_alpha   90.00
_cell.angle_beta   90.00
_cell.angle_gamma   90.00
#
_symmetry.space_group_name_H-M   'P 1'
#
loop_
_entity.id
_entity.type
_entity.pdbx_description
1 polymer ?
#
loop_
_entity_poly.entity_id
_entity_poly.type
_entity_poly.pdbx_seq_one_letter_code
_entity_poly.pdbx_strand_id
1 'polypeptide(L)'
;YMEMCIDATDEKINRIFMNTAEKKEIMEAVFQAGLPIGSMSVSALTKYALGDPDEEIRKKAMQIAEKSIELAVDLGVRTVMIPGYDIYFGESTIETKKYFLENVKKIAEIAEREGILVGFETMENNFMNTTGKAVQYVNMVDSAYLKIYPDAGNRVTPLLQLRISS
;
A
#
# COMPACT_ATOMS: atom_id res chain seq x y z
N TYR A 1 -4.92 5.75 17.79
CA TYR A 1 -3.70 5.85 16.98
C TYR A 1 -3.95 6.72 15.76
N MET A 2 -2.87 7.21 15.15
CA MET A 2 -2.91 7.95 13.88
C MET A 2 -2.47 7.05 12.73
N GLU A 3 -2.88 7.36 11.52
CA GLU A 3 -2.34 6.79 10.30
C GLU A 3 -1.53 7.86 9.54
N MET A 4 -0.34 7.49 9.08
CA MET A 4 0.46 8.33 8.19
C MET A 4 0.12 7.99 6.74
N CYS A 5 -0.13 9.00 5.92
CA CYS A 5 -0.43 8.82 4.51
C CYS A 5 0.74 9.27 3.63
N ILE A 6 1.15 8.40 2.71
CA ILE A 6 2.05 8.68 1.58
C ILE A 6 1.18 8.67 0.33
N ASP A 7 0.60 9.81 -0.04
CA ASP A 7 -0.25 9.90 -1.23
C ASP A 7 0.49 10.49 -2.45
N ALA A 8 -0.21 10.58 -3.58
CA ALA A 8 0.36 10.91 -4.88
C ALA A 8 0.76 12.39 -5.07
N THR A 9 0.57 13.25 -4.06
CA THR A 9 1.08 14.63 -4.09
C THR A 9 2.58 14.65 -3.82
N ASP A 10 3.30 15.56 -4.45
CA ASP A 10 4.75 15.67 -4.27
C ASP A 10 5.13 15.90 -2.80
N GLU A 11 4.35 16.72 -2.08
CA GLU A 11 4.54 16.98 -0.65
C GLU A 11 4.49 15.69 0.18
N LYS A 12 3.51 14.83 -0.08
CA LYS A 12 3.33 13.61 0.70
C LYS A 12 4.24 12.47 0.25
N ILE A 13 4.58 12.40 -1.04
CA ILE A 13 5.63 11.48 -1.50
C ILE A 13 6.98 11.85 -0.89
N ASN A 14 7.31 13.15 -0.78
CA ASN A 14 8.58 13.59 -0.22
C ASN A 14 8.78 13.18 1.25
N ARG A 15 7.73 12.79 1.97
CA ARG A 15 7.84 12.23 3.33
C ARG A 15 8.74 10.99 3.39
N ILE A 16 8.76 10.17 2.33
CA ILE A 16 9.65 8.98 2.31
C ILE A 16 11.14 9.32 2.24
N PHE A 17 11.49 10.60 2.01
CA PHE A 17 12.86 11.10 1.96
C PHE A 17 13.23 11.98 3.17
N MET A 18 12.42 11.98 4.23
CA MET A 18 12.69 12.71 5.46
C MET A 18 14.08 12.37 6.01
N ASN A 19 14.79 13.40 6.41
CA ASN A 19 16.06 13.24 7.10
C ASN A 19 15.87 12.87 8.58
N THR A 20 16.97 12.56 9.27
CA THR A 20 16.93 12.14 10.68
C THR A 20 16.32 13.18 11.61
N ALA A 21 16.54 14.48 11.35
CA ALA A 21 16.00 15.56 12.19
C ALA A 21 14.48 15.64 12.07
N GLU A 22 13.94 15.57 10.83
CA GLU A 22 12.51 15.58 10.57
C GLU A 22 11.80 14.37 11.19
N LYS A 23 12.40 13.17 11.09
CA LYS A 23 11.88 11.95 11.73
C LYS A 23 11.86 12.09 13.26
N LYS A 24 12.89 12.68 13.84
CA LYS A 24 12.97 12.95 15.28
C LYS A 24 11.88 13.90 15.74
N GLU A 25 11.61 14.98 15.02
CA GLU A 25 10.53 15.92 15.33
C GLU A 25 9.15 15.22 15.35
N ILE A 26 8.89 14.34 14.38
CA ILE A 26 7.66 13.54 14.36
C ILE A 26 7.59 12.64 15.61
N MET A 27 8.66 11.93 15.94
CA MET A 27 8.69 11.04 17.09
C MET A 27 8.52 11.79 18.43
N GLU A 28 9.08 12.99 18.55
CA GLU A 28 8.88 13.86 19.71
C GLU A 28 7.41 14.31 19.82
N ALA A 29 6.78 14.70 18.71
CA ALA A 29 5.37 15.07 18.67
C ALA A 29 4.46 13.89 19.05
N VAL A 30 4.74 12.69 18.52
CA VAL A 30 4.04 11.44 18.85
C VAL A 30 4.15 11.14 20.35
N PHE A 31 5.33 11.28 20.91
CA PHE A 31 5.57 11.05 22.35
C PHE A 31 4.82 12.06 23.22
N GLN A 32 4.89 13.35 22.88
CA GLN A 32 4.20 14.41 23.63
C GLN A 32 2.67 14.29 23.55
N ALA A 33 2.13 13.86 22.41
CA ALA A 33 0.70 13.65 22.22
C ALA A 33 0.18 12.36 22.90
N GLY A 34 1.06 11.40 23.23
CA GLY A 34 0.68 10.08 23.70
C GLY A 34 -0.13 9.28 22.66
N LEU A 35 0.01 9.62 21.37
CA LEU A 35 -0.81 9.07 20.30
C LEU A 35 0.10 8.45 19.22
N PRO A 36 0.31 7.11 19.22
CA PRO A 36 1.23 6.46 18.30
C PRO A 36 0.73 6.47 16.85
N ILE A 37 1.67 6.41 15.90
CA ILE A 37 1.37 6.09 14.49
C ILE A 37 1.21 4.57 14.41
N GLY A 38 -0.03 4.10 14.19
CA GLY A 38 -0.35 2.66 14.18
C GLY A 38 -0.16 2.01 12.82
N SER A 39 -0.35 2.77 11.74
CA SER A 39 -0.25 2.29 10.36
C SER A 39 0.24 3.38 9.41
N MET A 40 0.71 2.95 8.25
CA MET A 40 1.07 3.83 7.14
C MET A 40 0.33 3.39 5.89
N SER A 41 -0.41 4.31 5.24
CA SER A 41 -1.08 4.10 3.96
C SER A 41 -0.24 4.65 2.82
N VAL A 42 0.06 3.81 1.81
CA VAL A 42 0.87 4.18 0.64
C VAL A 42 -0.03 4.33 -0.59
N SER A 43 -1.01 5.23 -0.51
CA SER A 43 -1.96 5.49 -1.59
C SER A 43 -1.33 6.08 -2.86
N ALA A 44 -0.08 6.57 -2.79
CA ALA A 44 0.71 6.96 -3.95
C ALA A 44 0.84 5.84 -5.00
N LEU A 45 0.75 4.57 -4.59
CA LEU A 45 0.77 3.40 -5.49
C LEU A 45 -0.51 3.28 -6.34
N THR A 46 -1.53 4.09 -6.11
CA THR A 46 -2.65 4.25 -7.03
C THR A 46 -2.21 4.98 -8.31
N LYS A 47 -1.37 6.01 -8.18
CA LYS A 47 -0.82 6.76 -9.33
C LYS A 47 0.37 6.05 -9.96
N TYR A 48 1.27 5.54 -9.13
CA TYR A 48 2.44 4.77 -9.55
C TYR A 48 2.15 3.29 -9.30
N ALA A 49 1.47 2.65 -10.28
CA ALA A 49 0.96 1.30 -10.08
C ALA A 49 2.08 0.25 -10.17
N LEU A 50 2.02 -0.74 -9.28
CA LEU A 50 2.98 -1.86 -9.24
C LEU A 50 2.90 -2.75 -10.48
N GLY A 51 1.75 -2.75 -11.17
CA GLY A 51 1.50 -3.52 -12.38
C GLY A 51 1.53 -2.69 -13.67
N ASP A 52 1.94 -1.42 -13.63
CA ASP A 52 1.93 -0.53 -14.80
C ASP A 52 2.71 -1.13 -15.97
N PRO A 53 2.23 -1.03 -17.24
CA PRO A 53 2.99 -1.45 -18.41
C PRO A 53 4.32 -0.71 -18.58
N ASP A 54 4.39 0.56 -18.14
CA ASP A 54 5.62 1.35 -18.17
C ASP A 54 6.58 0.92 -17.04
N GLU A 55 7.76 0.48 -17.44
CA GLU A 55 8.80 0.04 -16.49
C GLU A 55 9.28 1.16 -15.57
N GLU A 56 9.34 2.40 -16.04
CA GLU A 56 9.78 3.54 -15.22
C GLU A 56 8.75 3.87 -14.13
N ILE A 57 7.46 3.72 -14.43
CA ILE A 57 6.40 3.85 -13.41
C ILE A 57 6.52 2.73 -12.38
N ARG A 58 6.75 1.47 -12.81
CA ARG A 58 6.96 0.34 -11.87
C ARG A 58 8.21 0.53 -11.00
N LYS A 59 9.32 1.02 -11.57
CA LYS A 59 10.54 1.37 -10.79
C LYS A 59 10.24 2.42 -9.73
N LYS A 60 9.50 3.45 -10.11
CA LYS A 60 9.07 4.49 -9.17
C LYS A 60 8.15 3.95 -8.09
N ALA A 61 7.22 3.07 -8.44
CA ALA A 61 6.33 2.39 -7.49
C ALA A 61 7.14 1.57 -6.47
N MET A 62 8.11 0.78 -6.95
CA MET A 62 8.98 -0.01 -6.08
C MET A 62 9.81 0.88 -5.15
N GLN A 63 10.37 1.98 -5.64
CA GLN A 63 11.09 2.95 -4.81
C GLN A 63 10.19 3.53 -3.71
N ILE A 64 8.95 3.89 -4.05
CA ILE A 64 7.97 4.41 -3.08
C ILE A 64 7.67 3.36 -2.00
N ALA A 65 7.41 2.12 -2.40
CA ALA A 65 7.10 1.03 -1.47
C ALA A 65 8.27 0.73 -0.52
N GLU A 66 9.48 0.57 -1.07
CA GLU A 66 10.69 0.32 -0.29
C GLU A 66 10.98 1.45 0.71
N LYS A 67 10.97 2.70 0.25
CA LYS A 67 11.21 3.85 1.13
C LYS A 67 10.10 4.06 2.17
N SER A 68 8.88 3.67 1.86
CA SER A 68 7.78 3.68 2.86
C SER A 68 8.01 2.64 3.95
N ILE A 69 8.52 1.45 3.60
CA ILE A 69 8.88 0.42 4.58
C ILE A 69 10.05 0.90 5.46
N GLU A 70 11.10 1.48 4.87
CA GLU A 70 12.22 2.08 5.64
C GLU A 70 11.73 3.18 6.60
N LEU A 71 10.86 4.07 6.13
CA LEU A 71 10.27 5.11 6.97
C LEU A 71 9.41 4.52 8.09
N ALA A 72 8.66 3.45 7.81
CA ALA A 72 7.87 2.75 8.83
C ALA A 72 8.75 2.18 9.94
N VAL A 73 9.90 1.58 9.60
CA VAL A 73 10.89 1.11 10.57
C VAL A 73 11.39 2.28 11.44
N ASP A 74 11.80 3.38 10.83
CA ASP A 74 12.35 4.54 11.52
C ASP A 74 11.34 5.20 12.49
N LEU A 75 10.06 5.18 12.15
CA LEU A 75 8.98 5.74 12.97
C LEU A 75 8.33 4.72 13.92
N GLY A 76 8.81 3.48 13.96
CA GLY A 76 8.24 2.42 14.81
C GLY A 76 6.86 1.93 14.36
N VAL A 77 6.46 2.22 13.11
CA VAL A 77 5.21 1.73 12.51
C VAL A 77 5.40 0.28 12.08
N ARG A 78 4.43 -0.59 12.38
CA ARG A 78 4.54 -2.02 12.10
C ARG A 78 3.67 -2.52 10.95
N THR A 79 2.76 -1.68 10.47
CA THR A 79 1.82 -2.05 9.40
C THR A 79 1.87 -1.00 8.30
N VAL A 80 2.17 -1.45 7.09
CA VAL A 80 2.13 -0.63 5.87
C VAL A 80 1.02 -1.16 4.98
N MET A 81 0.10 -0.28 4.59
CA MET A 81 -1.03 -0.61 3.74
C MET A 81 -0.74 -0.17 2.30
N ILE A 82 -0.92 -1.06 1.35
CA ILE A 82 -0.81 -0.79 -0.09
C ILE A 82 -2.14 -1.05 -0.79
N PRO A 83 -2.54 -0.21 -1.76
CA PRO A 83 -3.80 -0.37 -2.45
C PRO A 83 -3.77 -1.62 -3.36
N GLY A 84 -4.88 -2.36 -3.38
CA GLY A 84 -5.05 -3.55 -4.21
C GLY A 84 -5.40 -3.19 -5.66
N TYR A 85 -4.54 -2.45 -6.34
CA TYR A 85 -4.62 -2.17 -7.78
C TYR A 85 -3.42 -2.74 -8.51
N ASP A 86 -3.64 -3.55 -9.55
CA ASP A 86 -2.58 -3.85 -10.51
C ASP A 86 -2.28 -2.62 -11.37
N ILE A 87 -3.33 -1.93 -11.83
CA ILE A 87 -3.30 -0.61 -12.44
C ILE A 87 -4.60 0.13 -12.11
N TYR A 88 -4.53 1.44 -11.86
CA TYR A 88 -5.71 2.27 -11.61
C TYR A 88 -6.11 3.07 -12.86
N PHE A 89 -5.17 3.77 -13.50
CA PHE A 89 -5.40 4.57 -14.69
C PHE A 89 -5.11 3.77 -15.96
N GLY A 90 -5.84 2.67 -16.20
CA GLY A 90 -5.63 1.83 -17.36
C GLY A 90 -6.45 0.55 -17.32
N GLU A 91 -6.21 -0.33 -18.30
CA GLU A 91 -6.87 -1.62 -18.39
C GLU A 91 -6.09 -2.69 -17.62
N SER A 92 -6.79 -3.41 -16.74
CA SER A 92 -6.23 -4.55 -16.02
C SER A 92 -6.12 -5.76 -16.97
N THR A 93 -4.90 -6.16 -17.30
CA THR A 93 -4.57 -7.25 -18.22
C THR A 93 -3.89 -8.43 -17.52
N ILE A 94 -3.61 -9.50 -18.23
CA ILE A 94 -2.79 -10.60 -17.71
C ILE A 94 -1.37 -10.11 -17.39
N GLU A 95 -0.84 -9.21 -18.20
CA GLU A 95 0.50 -8.67 -18.05
C GLU A 95 0.62 -7.73 -16.83
N THR A 96 -0.33 -6.81 -16.63
CA THR A 96 -0.36 -5.92 -15.46
C THR A 96 -0.47 -6.72 -14.16
N LYS A 97 -1.28 -7.77 -14.13
CA LYS A 97 -1.41 -8.69 -12.99
C LYS A 97 -0.12 -9.46 -12.71
N LYS A 98 0.60 -9.87 -13.75
CA LYS A 98 1.90 -10.52 -13.63
C LYS A 98 2.93 -9.57 -13.01
N TYR A 99 3.07 -8.36 -13.55
CA TYR A 99 3.99 -7.36 -12.99
C TYR A 99 3.65 -7.00 -11.54
N PHE A 100 2.36 -6.83 -11.24
CA PHE A 100 1.91 -6.60 -9.87
C PHE A 100 2.37 -7.72 -8.93
N LEU A 101 2.12 -9.00 -9.29
CA LEU A 101 2.50 -10.14 -8.46
C LEU A 101 4.02 -10.22 -8.25
N GLU A 102 4.82 -10.00 -9.31
CA GLU A 102 6.29 -10.00 -9.25
C GLU A 102 6.81 -8.92 -8.31
N ASN A 103 6.24 -7.71 -8.39
CA ASN A 103 6.66 -6.60 -7.56
C ASN A 103 6.20 -6.76 -6.11
N VAL A 104 5.00 -7.29 -5.87
CA VAL A 104 4.52 -7.57 -4.51
C VAL A 104 5.36 -8.66 -3.83
N LYS A 105 5.87 -9.67 -4.55
CA LYS A 105 6.82 -10.64 -3.99
C LYS A 105 8.08 -9.95 -3.47
N LYS A 106 8.66 -9.02 -4.24
CA LYS A 106 9.82 -8.24 -3.82
C LYS A 106 9.51 -7.36 -2.59
N ILE A 107 8.33 -6.73 -2.58
CA ILE A 107 7.88 -5.95 -1.42
C ILE A 107 7.75 -6.83 -0.17
N ALA A 108 7.20 -8.03 -0.31
CA ALA A 108 7.07 -8.98 0.80
C ALA A 108 8.42 -9.44 1.34
N GLU A 109 9.42 -9.68 0.47
CA GLU A 109 10.80 -10.00 0.86
C GLU A 109 11.45 -8.84 1.64
N ILE A 110 11.26 -7.58 1.19
CA ILE A 110 11.73 -6.40 1.92
C ILE A 110 11.04 -6.30 3.28
N ALA A 111 9.72 -6.43 3.30
CA ALA A 111 8.91 -6.35 4.51
C ALA A 111 9.30 -7.41 5.54
N GLU A 112 9.57 -8.64 5.11
CA GLU A 112 10.04 -9.74 5.96
C GLU A 112 11.40 -9.42 6.58
N ARG A 113 12.35 -8.92 5.80
CA ARG A 113 13.68 -8.52 6.28
C ARG A 113 13.60 -7.41 7.32
N GLU A 114 12.71 -6.46 7.14
CA GLU A 114 12.53 -5.30 8.02
C GLU A 114 11.53 -5.56 9.18
N GLY A 115 10.85 -6.70 9.21
CA GLY A 115 9.87 -7.04 10.24
C GLY A 115 8.59 -6.18 10.19
N ILE A 116 8.18 -5.73 8.99
CA ILE A 116 7.01 -4.91 8.74
C ILE A 116 5.91 -5.76 8.10
N LEU A 117 4.69 -5.67 8.62
CA LEU A 117 3.52 -6.28 7.97
C LEU A 117 3.05 -5.38 6.82
N VAL A 118 2.94 -5.95 5.63
CA VAL A 118 2.31 -5.27 4.49
C VAL A 118 0.91 -5.84 4.30
N GLY A 119 -0.09 -4.97 4.18
CA GLY A 119 -1.48 -5.35 3.96
C GLY A 119 -2.01 -4.87 2.62
N PHE A 120 -2.68 -5.76 1.87
CA PHE A 120 -3.49 -5.35 0.73
C PHE A 120 -4.80 -4.72 1.20
N GLU A 121 -5.04 -3.48 0.82
CA GLU A 121 -6.35 -2.89 0.92
C GLU A 121 -7.27 -3.46 -0.18
N THR A 122 -8.47 -3.94 0.21
CA THR A 122 -9.48 -4.30 -0.78
C THR A 122 -10.09 -3.03 -1.38
N MET A 123 -10.17 -2.98 -2.71
CA MET A 123 -10.54 -1.79 -3.47
C MET A 123 -11.89 -1.98 -4.16
N GLU A 124 -12.44 -0.91 -4.73
CA GLU A 124 -13.72 -0.93 -5.43
C GLU A 124 -13.68 -1.57 -6.82
N ASN A 125 -12.48 -1.71 -7.42
CA ASN A 125 -12.32 -2.24 -8.77
C ASN A 125 -12.37 -3.78 -8.83
N ASN A 126 -12.61 -4.31 -10.02
CA ASN A 126 -12.75 -5.75 -10.23
C ASN A 126 -11.48 -6.57 -9.97
N PHE A 127 -10.32 -5.95 -9.84
CA PHE A 127 -9.08 -6.66 -9.58
C PHE A 127 -9.05 -7.23 -8.15
N MET A 128 -9.31 -6.40 -7.12
CA MET A 128 -9.21 -6.80 -5.71
C MET A 128 -10.39 -6.30 -4.86
N ASN A 129 -11.61 -6.42 -5.36
CA ASN A 129 -12.82 -5.96 -4.66
C ASN A 129 -13.39 -6.95 -3.64
N THR A 130 -12.74 -8.09 -3.42
CA THR A 130 -13.17 -9.07 -2.42
C THR A 130 -11.98 -9.63 -1.64
N THR A 131 -12.22 -10.01 -0.39
CA THR A 131 -11.23 -10.71 0.43
C THR A 131 -10.74 -12.01 -0.24
N GLY A 132 -11.63 -12.73 -0.93
CA GLY A 132 -11.27 -13.96 -1.64
C GLY A 132 -10.21 -13.74 -2.73
N LYS A 133 -10.31 -12.65 -3.49
CA LYS A 133 -9.29 -12.27 -4.48
C LYS A 133 -7.97 -11.88 -3.80
N ALA A 134 -8.02 -11.12 -2.71
CA ALA A 134 -6.83 -10.76 -1.95
C ALA A 134 -6.13 -12.01 -1.37
N VAL A 135 -6.89 -12.99 -0.84
CA VAL A 135 -6.37 -14.29 -0.37
C VAL A 135 -5.59 -15.02 -1.46
N GLN A 136 -6.07 -15.00 -2.71
CA GLN A 136 -5.36 -15.65 -3.81
C GLN A 136 -3.96 -15.06 -4.00
N TYR A 137 -3.82 -13.73 -3.98
CA TYR A 137 -2.51 -13.07 -4.11
C TYR A 137 -1.62 -13.33 -2.89
N VAL A 138 -2.16 -13.29 -1.67
CA VAL A 138 -1.40 -13.65 -0.45
C VAL A 138 -0.86 -15.06 -0.54
N ASN A 139 -1.67 -16.03 -1.00
CA ASN A 139 -1.22 -17.42 -1.20
C ASN A 139 -0.18 -17.57 -2.32
N MET A 140 -0.27 -16.79 -3.41
CA MET A 140 0.71 -16.82 -4.50
C MET A 140 2.06 -16.22 -4.09
N VAL A 141 2.05 -15.27 -3.17
CA VAL A 141 3.28 -14.66 -2.62
C VAL A 141 3.91 -15.54 -1.55
N ASP A 142 3.08 -16.21 -0.74
CA ASP A 142 3.47 -17.17 0.31
C ASP A 142 4.45 -16.57 1.33
N SER A 143 4.16 -15.35 1.81
CA SER A 143 4.94 -14.69 2.85
C SER A 143 4.10 -14.46 4.11
N ALA A 144 4.70 -14.73 5.28
CA ALA A 144 4.10 -14.43 6.57
C ALA A 144 3.90 -12.92 6.79
N TYR A 145 4.60 -12.07 6.04
CA TYR A 145 4.58 -10.61 6.16
C TYR A 145 3.61 -9.93 5.19
N LEU A 146 2.97 -10.67 4.28
CA LEU A 146 1.91 -10.15 3.44
C LEU A 146 0.54 -10.57 3.99
N LYS A 147 -0.34 -9.61 4.24
CA LYS A 147 -1.67 -9.81 4.84
C LYS A 147 -2.74 -9.09 4.02
N ILE A 148 -3.98 -9.24 4.44
CA ILE A 148 -5.11 -8.53 3.84
C ILE A 148 -5.53 -7.42 4.80
N TYR A 149 -5.76 -6.23 4.26
CA TYR A 149 -6.36 -5.09 4.94
C TYR A 149 -7.75 -4.85 4.34
N PRO A 150 -8.81 -5.46 4.88
CA PRO A 150 -10.13 -5.36 4.26
C PRO A 150 -10.74 -3.99 4.55
N ASP A 151 -11.05 -3.25 3.50
CA ASP A 151 -11.84 -2.02 3.59
C ASP A 151 -13.32 -2.35 3.40
N ALA A 152 -14.13 -2.10 4.44
CA ALA A 152 -15.56 -2.32 4.40
C ALA A 152 -16.28 -1.28 3.53
N GLY A 153 -15.76 -0.05 3.43
CA GLY A 153 -16.33 1.03 2.61
C GLY A 153 -16.24 0.72 1.13
N ASN A 154 -15.10 0.23 0.67
CA ASN A 154 -14.88 -0.14 -0.73
C ASN A 154 -15.75 -1.33 -1.20
N ARG A 155 -16.25 -2.16 -0.27
CA ARG A 155 -17.14 -3.29 -0.60
C ARG A 155 -18.59 -2.90 -0.81
N VAL A 156 -19.05 -1.82 -0.18
CA VAL A 156 -20.46 -1.41 -0.20
C VAL A 156 -20.79 -0.63 -1.47
N THR A 157 -19.84 0.09 -2.02
CA THR A 157 -20.04 0.95 -3.19
C THR A 157 -20.59 0.20 -4.43
N PRO A 158 -20.09 -0.98 -4.83
CA PRO A 158 -20.66 -1.73 -5.95
C PRO A 158 -22.08 -2.21 -5.72
N LEU A 159 -22.45 -2.55 -4.49
CA LEU A 159 -23.80 -3.02 -4.14
C LEU A 159 -24.83 -1.88 -4.15
N LEU A 160 -24.44 -0.68 -3.79
CA LEU A 160 -25.29 0.51 -3.85
C LEU A 160 -25.52 0.98 -5.28
N GLN A 161 -24.51 0.91 -6.14
CA GLN A 161 -24.63 1.25 -7.57
C GLN A 161 -25.59 0.33 -8.31
N LEU A 162 -25.64 -0.97 -7.97
CA LEU A 162 -26.59 -1.94 -8.54
C LEU A 162 -28.05 -1.68 -8.11
N ARG A 163 -28.29 -1.03 -6.97
CA ARG A 163 -29.64 -0.69 -6.49
C ARG A 163 -30.19 0.62 -7.06
N ILE A 164 -29.36 1.49 -7.61
CA ILE A 164 -29.78 2.78 -8.20
C ILE A 164 -30.08 2.62 -9.70
N SER A 165 -29.61 1.58 -10.34
CA SER A 165 -29.80 1.29 -11.76
C SER A 165 -30.98 0.32 -12.07
N SER A 166 -31.77 -0.03 -11.09
CA SER A 166 -33.01 -0.83 -11.21
C SER A 166 -34.24 0.00 -10.83
#